data_381dd19d9e8eb659fbf6a20d2f41fd93
#
_entry.id   381dd19d9e8eb659fbf6a20d2f41fd93
#
_cell.length_a   1.000
_cell.length_b   1.000
_cell.length_c   1.000
_cell.angle_alpha   90.00
_cell.angle_beta   90.00
_cell.angle_gamma   90.00
#
_symmetry.space_group_name_H-M   'P 1'
#
loop_
_entity.id
_entity.type
_entity.pdbx_description
1 polymer ?
#
loop_
_entity_poly.entity_id
_entity_poly.type
_entity_poly.pdbx_seq_one_letter_code
_entity_poly.pdbx_strand_id
1 'polypeptide(L)'
;HVRPGDDIIYKMGGLHKFMNWDRPILTDSGGFQVFSLAKLRKIKEEGVYFNSHVDGRRIFMGPEESMRIQSHLVSTIAMAFDECIENPSPYDYVKKSVDRTTRWLERCKKKMQELNSLPDTVNPHQMLFGINQGGIFADIRIEHAKRISELDLDGYAVGGLAVGETHDETVSYTHLRAHETEADL
;
A
#
# COMPACT_ATOMS: atom_id res chain seq x y z
N HIS A 1 7.49 2.60 -12.24
CA HIS A 1 6.28 2.87 -13.02
C HIS A 1 6.43 4.11 -13.91
N VAL A 2 6.76 5.29 -13.39
CA VAL A 2 6.85 6.51 -14.23
C VAL A 2 8.00 6.40 -15.23
N ARG A 3 9.14 5.84 -14.84
CA ARG A 3 10.32 5.69 -15.69
C ARG A 3 11.14 4.46 -15.27
N PRO A 4 11.42 3.52 -16.16
CA PRO A 4 11.16 3.49 -17.60
C PRO A 4 9.71 3.15 -17.99
N GLY A 5 8.86 2.74 -17.04
CA GLY A 5 7.51 2.24 -17.21
C GLY A 5 7.39 0.76 -16.85
N ASP A 6 6.27 0.39 -16.25
CA ASP A 6 6.00 -0.98 -15.81
C ASP A 6 5.89 -1.96 -16.99
N ASP A 7 5.39 -1.52 -18.15
CA ASP A 7 5.30 -2.35 -19.37
C ASP A 7 6.68 -2.80 -19.89
N ILE A 8 7.70 -1.94 -19.76
CA ILE A 8 9.07 -2.30 -20.16
C ILE A 8 9.61 -3.37 -19.22
N ILE A 9 9.43 -3.18 -17.92
CA ILE A 9 9.86 -4.16 -16.90
C ILE A 9 9.16 -5.49 -17.10
N TYR A 10 7.86 -5.49 -17.38
CA TYR A 10 7.09 -6.72 -17.65
C TYR A 10 7.64 -7.48 -18.87
N LYS A 11 7.88 -6.78 -19.99
CA LYS A 11 8.47 -7.38 -21.20
C LYS A 11 9.86 -7.98 -20.98
N MET A 12 10.60 -7.46 -20.00
CA MET A 12 11.90 -8.00 -19.60
C MET A 12 11.79 -9.18 -18.60
N GLY A 13 10.58 -9.58 -18.23
CA GLY A 13 10.30 -10.68 -17.31
C GLY A 13 10.33 -10.29 -15.84
N GLY A 14 10.07 -9.02 -15.54
CA GLY A 14 9.95 -8.47 -14.19
C GLY A 14 11.26 -7.93 -13.59
N LEU A 15 11.15 -7.37 -12.38
CA LEU A 15 12.27 -6.74 -11.68
C LEU A 15 13.41 -7.71 -11.39
N HIS A 16 13.13 -8.98 -11.05
CA HIS A 16 14.16 -9.97 -10.78
C HIS A 16 15.12 -10.13 -11.97
N LYS A 17 14.60 -10.27 -13.19
CA LYS A 17 15.42 -10.38 -14.40
C LYS A 17 16.07 -9.05 -14.76
N PHE A 18 15.32 -7.95 -14.65
CA PHE A 18 15.81 -6.60 -14.99
C PHE A 18 17.00 -6.18 -14.11
N MET A 19 16.96 -6.52 -12.80
CA MET A 19 17.98 -6.17 -11.82
C MET A 19 19.04 -7.28 -11.64
N ASN A 20 18.88 -8.42 -12.28
CA ASN A 20 19.67 -9.62 -12.03
C ASN A 20 19.71 -10.01 -10.54
N TRP A 21 18.52 -10.07 -9.91
CA TRP A 21 18.32 -10.33 -8.49
C TRP A 21 17.49 -11.59 -8.28
N ASP A 22 17.99 -12.52 -7.46
CA ASP A 22 17.40 -13.84 -7.24
C ASP A 22 16.66 -14.01 -5.90
N ARG A 23 16.63 -12.94 -5.08
CA ARG A 23 15.98 -12.96 -3.76
C ARG A 23 14.63 -12.27 -3.79
N PRO A 24 13.77 -12.44 -2.75
CA PRO A 24 12.49 -11.76 -2.69
C PRO A 24 12.60 -10.24 -2.88
N ILE A 25 11.61 -9.68 -3.58
CA ILE A 25 11.46 -8.24 -3.81
C ILE A 25 10.09 -7.83 -3.28
N LEU A 26 10.07 -6.82 -2.42
CA LEU A 26 8.86 -6.12 -2.02
C LEU A 26 8.74 -4.84 -2.84
N THR A 27 7.57 -4.58 -3.42
CA THR A 27 7.25 -3.30 -4.05
C THR A 27 6.24 -2.52 -3.24
N ASP A 28 6.48 -1.22 -3.15
CA ASP A 28 5.55 -0.29 -2.51
C ASP A 28 4.39 0.05 -3.45
N SER A 29 3.23 0.37 -2.87
CA SER A 29 2.01 0.73 -3.58
C SER A 29 2.10 2.05 -4.36
N GLY A 30 3.02 2.93 -3.98
CA GLY A 30 3.11 4.30 -4.46
C GLY A 30 2.27 5.30 -3.65
N GLY A 31 1.53 4.86 -2.63
CA GLY A 31 0.69 5.73 -1.79
C GLY A 31 1.48 6.81 -1.08
N PHE A 32 2.61 6.46 -0.45
CA PHE A 32 3.49 7.40 0.22
C PHE A 32 4.14 8.41 -0.76
N GLN A 33 4.55 7.98 -1.94
CA GLN A 33 5.14 8.86 -2.95
C GLN A 33 4.12 9.87 -3.46
N VAL A 34 2.87 9.44 -3.64
CA VAL A 34 1.76 10.35 -3.96
C VAL A 34 1.53 11.35 -2.83
N PHE A 35 1.66 10.89 -1.57
CA PHE A 35 1.57 11.76 -0.39
C PHE A 35 2.70 12.81 -0.38
N SER A 36 3.95 12.38 -0.47
CA SER A 36 5.14 13.25 -0.28
C SER A 36 5.38 14.22 -1.42
N LEU A 37 5.01 13.87 -2.66
CA LEU A 37 5.31 14.65 -3.85
C LEU A 37 4.20 15.61 -4.28
N ALA A 38 3.00 15.47 -3.77
CA ALA A 38 1.85 16.17 -4.32
C ALA A 38 1.25 17.21 -3.37
N LYS A 39 1.80 18.42 -3.35
CA LYS A 39 1.11 19.60 -2.79
C LYS A 39 -0.28 19.86 -3.42
N LEU A 40 -0.58 19.25 -4.58
CA LEU A 40 -1.81 19.39 -5.37
C LEU A 40 -2.44 18.02 -5.69
N ARG A 41 -2.58 17.16 -4.67
CA ARG A 41 -3.30 15.90 -4.83
C ARG A 41 -4.79 16.09 -4.59
N LYS A 42 -5.61 15.39 -5.34
CA LYS A 42 -7.05 15.28 -5.10
C LYS A 42 -7.38 13.83 -4.79
N ILE A 43 -7.63 13.55 -3.52
CA ILE A 43 -8.04 12.23 -3.04
C ILE A 43 -9.55 12.10 -3.24
N LYS A 44 -9.96 10.99 -3.83
CA LYS A 44 -11.35 10.61 -4.04
C LYS A 44 -11.54 9.14 -3.66
N GLU A 45 -12.77 8.66 -3.69
CA GLU A 45 -13.07 7.26 -3.41
C GLU A 45 -12.48 6.31 -4.45
N GLU A 46 -12.46 6.72 -5.72
CA GLU A 46 -11.87 5.92 -6.80
C GLU A 46 -10.34 5.80 -6.71
N GLY A 47 -9.65 6.81 -6.15
CA GLY A 47 -8.19 6.87 -6.08
C GLY A 47 -7.68 8.31 -5.98
N VAL A 48 -6.45 8.55 -6.40
CA VAL A 48 -5.76 9.83 -6.27
C VAL A 48 -5.30 10.35 -7.62
N TYR A 49 -5.57 11.63 -7.89
CA TYR A 49 -5.02 12.36 -9.03
C TYR A 49 -3.87 13.24 -8.57
N PHE A 50 -2.75 13.17 -9.27
CA PHE A 50 -1.56 13.97 -9.01
C PHE A 50 -0.78 14.26 -10.30
N ASN A 51 0.17 15.18 -10.24
CA ASN A 51 1.03 15.46 -11.38
C ASN A 51 2.39 14.80 -11.20
N SER A 52 2.88 14.16 -12.25
CA SER A 52 4.23 13.58 -12.29
C SER A 52 5.28 14.67 -12.08
N HIS A 53 6.22 14.40 -11.18
CA HIS A 53 7.37 15.29 -10.95
C HIS A 53 8.42 15.20 -12.06
N VAL A 54 8.32 14.21 -12.95
CA VAL A 54 9.28 13.99 -14.06
C VAL A 54 8.92 14.81 -15.28
N ASP A 55 7.64 14.84 -15.66
CA ASP A 55 7.14 15.43 -16.90
C ASP A 55 5.88 16.30 -16.72
N GLY A 56 5.40 16.46 -15.49
CA GLY A 56 4.23 17.28 -15.16
C GLY A 56 2.88 16.69 -15.59
N ARG A 57 2.84 15.54 -16.27
CA ARG A 57 1.59 14.94 -16.73
C ARG A 57 0.70 14.53 -15.55
N ARG A 58 -0.60 14.65 -15.75
CA ARG A 58 -1.58 14.19 -14.77
C ARG A 58 -1.66 12.68 -14.76
N ILE A 59 -1.50 12.10 -13.56
CA ILE A 59 -1.56 10.65 -13.32
C ILE A 59 -2.74 10.37 -12.39
N PHE A 60 -3.45 9.29 -12.68
CA PHE A 60 -4.40 8.66 -11.77
C PHE A 60 -3.74 7.41 -11.18
N MET A 61 -3.91 7.21 -9.88
CA MET A 61 -3.48 6.02 -9.16
C MET A 61 -4.59 5.61 -8.20
N GLY A 62 -5.07 4.41 -8.36
CA GLY A 62 -6.03 3.78 -7.47
C GLY A 62 -5.60 2.36 -7.13
N PRO A 63 -6.41 1.63 -6.35
CA PRO A 63 -6.12 0.25 -5.98
C PRO A 63 -5.83 -0.64 -7.17
N GLU A 64 -6.65 -0.60 -8.19
CA GLU A 64 -6.52 -1.47 -9.37
C GLU A 64 -5.27 -1.12 -10.20
N GLU A 65 -4.97 0.18 -10.38
CA GLU A 65 -3.77 0.63 -11.09
C GLU A 65 -2.51 0.21 -10.33
N SER A 66 -2.49 0.38 -9.01
CA SER A 66 -1.35 -0.01 -8.18
C SER A 66 -1.10 -1.52 -8.27
N MET A 67 -2.15 -2.34 -8.17
CA MET A 67 -2.01 -3.79 -8.28
C MET A 67 -1.54 -4.21 -9.68
N ARG A 68 -2.09 -3.62 -10.74
CA ARG A 68 -1.64 -3.89 -12.12
C ARG A 68 -0.16 -3.56 -12.30
N ILE A 69 0.27 -2.40 -11.82
CA ILE A 69 1.67 -1.98 -11.92
C ILE A 69 2.58 -2.96 -11.17
N GLN A 70 2.23 -3.34 -9.94
CA GLN A 70 3.04 -4.25 -9.14
C GLN A 70 3.06 -5.68 -9.72
N SER A 71 1.96 -6.12 -10.34
CA SER A 71 1.92 -7.36 -11.12
C SER A 71 2.88 -7.31 -12.31
N HIS A 72 2.93 -6.21 -13.06
CA HIS A 72 3.89 -6.00 -14.15
C HIS A 72 5.34 -5.93 -13.67
N LEU A 73 5.58 -5.41 -12.46
CA LEU A 73 6.91 -5.44 -11.84
C LEU A 73 7.34 -6.83 -11.40
N VAL A 74 6.38 -7.77 -11.25
CA VAL A 74 6.64 -9.18 -10.88
C VAL A 74 7.34 -9.27 -9.53
N SER A 75 6.97 -8.43 -8.56
CA SER A 75 7.52 -8.53 -7.20
C SER A 75 7.04 -9.79 -6.49
N THR A 76 7.79 -10.21 -5.47
CA THR A 76 7.37 -11.30 -4.59
C THR A 76 6.21 -10.87 -3.70
N ILE A 77 6.32 -9.66 -3.15
CA ILE A 77 5.33 -9.05 -2.26
C ILE A 77 4.91 -7.71 -2.84
N ALA A 78 3.61 -7.50 -2.99
CA ALA A 78 2.99 -6.23 -3.35
C ALA A 78 2.33 -5.60 -2.12
N MET A 79 2.57 -4.31 -1.88
CA MET A 79 1.88 -3.56 -0.83
C MET A 79 0.55 -3.03 -1.34
N ALA A 80 -0.50 -3.16 -0.55
CA ALA A 80 -1.80 -2.60 -0.88
C ALA A 80 -1.75 -1.07 -1.01
N PHE A 81 -2.58 -0.51 -1.90
CA PHE A 81 -2.73 0.93 -2.03
C PHE A 81 -3.51 1.51 -0.85
N ASP A 82 -2.93 2.47 -0.16
CA ASP A 82 -3.46 3.06 1.05
C ASP A 82 -3.40 4.59 1.03
N GLU A 83 -4.11 5.24 1.94
CA GLU A 83 -3.99 6.67 2.18
C GLU A 83 -3.04 6.92 3.36
N CYS A 84 -1.81 7.34 3.06
CA CYS A 84 -0.90 7.87 4.07
C CYS A 84 -1.31 9.30 4.43
N ILE A 85 -1.64 9.54 5.71
CA ILE A 85 -2.06 10.85 6.23
C ILE A 85 -0.90 11.58 6.92
N GLU A 86 -0.97 12.91 6.95
CA GLU A 86 -0.02 13.73 7.71
C GLU A 86 -0.27 13.61 9.21
N ASN A 87 0.80 13.74 9.98
CA ASN A 87 0.72 13.93 11.43
C ASN A 87 1.18 15.37 11.77
N PRO A 88 0.39 16.14 12.52
CA PRO A 88 -0.93 15.78 13.08
C PRO A 88 -2.09 15.90 12.09
N SER A 89 -3.09 15.03 12.24
CA SER A 89 -4.36 15.10 11.52
C SER A 89 -5.54 14.99 12.49
N PRO A 90 -6.68 15.65 12.22
CA PRO A 90 -7.87 15.55 13.07
C PRO A 90 -8.42 14.11 13.14
N TYR A 91 -8.88 13.68 14.30
CA TYR A 91 -9.43 12.35 14.55
C TYR A 91 -10.48 11.90 13.53
N ASP A 92 -11.47 12.75 13.24
CA ASP A 92 -12.53 12.45 12.29
C ASP A 92 -12.03 12.27 10.86
N TYR A 93 -10.95 12.98 10.48
CA TYR A 93 -10.32 12.79 9.19
C TYR A 93 -9.59 11.47 9.13
N VAL A 94 -8.83 11.13 10.19
CA VAL A 94 -8.11 9.85 10.29
C VAL A 94 -9.08 8.68 10.17
N LYS A 95 -10.21 8.73 10.89
CA LYS A 95 -11.25 7.70 10.83
C LYS A 95 -11.80 7.51 9.41
N LYS A 96 -12.14 8.60 8.72
CA LYS A 96 -12.61 8.55 7.32
C LYS A 96 -11.55 8.03 6.35
N SER A 97 -10.28 8.36 6.57
CA SER A 97 -9.15 7.89 5.77
C SER A 97 -8.94 6.38 5.94
N VAL A 98 -9.00 5.89 7.19
CA VAL A 98 -8.90 4.47 7.50
C VAL A 98 -10.04 3.67 6.88
N ASP A 99 -11.27 4.17 6.93
CA ASP A 99 -12.42 3.54 6.27
C ASP A 99 -12.22 3.45 4.74
N ARG A 100 -11.66 4.50 4.12
CA ARG A 100 -11.30 4.49 2.70
C ARG A 100 -10.20 3.47 2.41
N THR A 101 -9.14 3.47 3.22
CA THR A 101 -8.02 2.52 3.08
C THR A 101 -8.51 1.08 3.17
N THR A 102 -9.47 0.76 4.06
CA THR A 102 -10.08 -0.57 4.13
C THR A 102 -10.77 -0.95 2.82
N ARG A 103 -11.64 -0.07 2.29
CA ARG A 103 -12.32 -0.32 0.99
C ARG A 103 -11.33 -0.44 -0.17
N TRP A 104 -10.25 0.33 -0.15
CA TRP A 104 -9.19 0.22 -1.14
C TRP A 104 -8.44 -1.11 -1.03
N LEU A 105 -8.22 -1.59 0.19
CA LEU A 105 -7.59 -2.90 0.43
C LEU A 105 -8.44 -4.06 -0.12
N GLU A 106 -9.76 -4.02 0.07
CA GLU A 106 -10.69 -5.00 -0.52
C GLU A 106 -10.60 -5.00 -2.06
N ARG A 107 -10.51 -3.82 -2.68
CA ARG A 107 -10.33 -3.67 -4.13
C ARG A 107 -8.96 -4.20 -4.57
N CYS A 108 -7.89 -3.91 -3.81
CA CYS A 108 -6.55 -4.46 -4.06
C CYS A 108 -6.57 -6.00 -4.03
N LYS A 109 -7.18 -6.60 -2.99
CA LYS A 109 -7.31 -8.07 -2.86
C LYS A 109 -8.01 -8.67 -4.08
N LYS A 110 -9.18 -8.14 -4.43
CA LYS A 110 -9.92 -8.60 -5.59
C LYS A 110 -9.12 -8.51 -6.88
N LYS A 111 -8.45 -7.36 -7.10
CA LYS A 111 -7.65 -7.14 -8.31
C LYS A 111 -6.41 -8.03 -8.35
N MET A 112 -5.75 -8.27 -7.23
CA MET A 112 -4.60 -9.18 -7.16
C MET A 112 -5.01 -10.63 -7.47
N GLN A 113 -6.13 -11.10 -6.94
CA GLN A 113 -6.66 -12.42 -7.25
C GLN A 113 -6.98 -12.58 -8.75
N GLU A 114 -7.58 -11.57 -9.36
CA GLU A 114 -7.82 -11.53 -10.80
C GLU A 114 -6.51 -11.63 -11.58
N LEU A 115 -5.52 -10.78 -11.26
CA LEU A 115 -4.23 -10.76 -11.96
C LEU A 115 -3.45 -12.07 -11.79
N ASN A 116 -3.43 -12.65 -10.61
CA ASN A 116 -2.75 -13.91 -10.32
C ASN A 116 -3.40 -15.11 -11.04
N SER A 117 -4.67 -15.00 -11.45
CA SER A 117 -5.39 -16.04 -12.19
C SER A 117 -5.23 -15.97 -13.71
N LEU A 118 -4.61 -14.91 -14.24
CA LEU A 118 -4.41 -14.77 -15.69
C LEU A 118 -3.39 -15.81 -16.21
N PRO A 119 -3.62 -16.42 -17.37
CA PRO A 119 -2.78 -17.51 -17.88
C PRO A 119 -1.37 -17.07 -18.30
N ASP A 120 -1.18 -15.78 -18.55
CA ASP A 120 0.09 -15.16 -18.96
C ASP A 120 0.82 -14.46 -17.81
N THR A 121 0.32 -14.55 -16.57
CA THR A 121 0.94 -13.93 -15.39
C THR A 121 2.29 -14.57 -15.11
N VAL A 122 3.32 -13.74 -15.00
CA VAL A 122 4.71 -14.20 -14.74
C VAL A 122 4.88 -14.73 -13.31
N ASN A 123 4.21 -14.10 -12.33
CA ASN A 123 4.20 -14.57 -10.93
C ASN A 123 2.75 -14.76 -10.43
N PRO A 124 2.15 -15.95 -10.61
CA PRO A 124 0.79 -16.24 -10.17
C PRO A 124 0.65 -16.39 -8.63
N HIS A 125 1.77 -16.32 -7.91
CA HIS A 125 1.85 -16.42 -6.45
C HIS A 125 2.33 -15.13 -5.80
N GLN A 126 2.11 -13.98 -6.47
CA GLN A 126 2.46 -12.68 -5.88
C GLN A 126 1.62 -12.44 -4.63
N MET A 127 2.30 -12.23 -3.50
CA MET A 127 1.67 -12.00 -2.21
C MET A 127 1.18 -10.56 -2.09
N LEU A 128 0.06 -10.37 -1.37
CA LEU A 128 -0.49 -9.06 -1.05
C LEU A 128 -0.40 -8.79 0.46
N PHE A 129 0.27 -7.70 0.82
CA PHE A 129 0.33 -7.22 2.20
C PHE A 129 -0.60 -6.02 2.39
N GLY A 130 -1.47 -6.12 3.41
CA GLY A 130 -2.31 -5.01 3.87
C GLY A 130 -1.52 -4.04 4.75
N ILE A 131 -2.00 -2.80 4.87
CA ILE A 131 -1.33 -1.76 5.66
C ILE A 131 -2.26 -1.25 6.74
N ASN A 132 -1.87 -1.43 8.01
CA ASN A 132 -2.58 -0.85 9.14
C ASN A 132 -2.29 0.64 9.26
N GLN A 133 -3.33 1.45 9.21
CA GLN A 133 -3.30 2.90 9.37
C GLN A 133 -4.07 3.32 10.62
N GLY A 134 -3.99 4.59 11.03
CA GLY A 134 -4.73 5.12 12.20
C GLY A 134 -4.07 6.36 12.82
N GLY A 135 -3.04 6.93 12.18
CA GLY A 135 -2.30 8.08 12.71
C GLY A 135 -1.76 7.80 14.11
N ILE A 136 -1.96 8.76 15.01
CA ILE A 136 -1.56 8.67 16.43
C ILE A 136 -2.66 8.09 17.35
N PHE A 137 -3.79 7.63 16.79
CA PHE A 137 -4.96 7.19 17.57
C PHE A 137 -4.97 5.67 17.73
N ALA A 138 -4.65 5.20 18.95
CA ALA A 138 -4.55 3.77 19.26
C ALA A 138 -5.84 3.01 19.02
N ASP A 139 -6.99 3.57 19.39
CA ASP A 139 -8.31 2.98 19.17
C ASP A 139 -8.62 2.75 17.69
N ILE A 140 -8.30 3.73 16.82
CA ILE A 140 -8.46 3.61 15.37
C ILE A 140 -7.51 2.53 14.82
N ARG A 141 -6.25 2.49 15.28
CA ARG A 141 -5.28 1.47 14.83
C ARG A 141 -5.72 0.07 15.20
N ILE A 142 -6.20 -0.14 16.42
CA ILE A 142 -6.69 -1.42 16.92
C ILE A 142 -7.91 -1.87 16.11
N GLU A 143 -8.90 -0.98 15.95
CA GLU A 143 -10.09 -1.27 15.16
C GLU A 143 -9.72 -1.64 13.71
N HIS A 144 -8.83 -0.85 13.09
CA HIS A 144 -8.39 -1.10 11.73
C HIS A 144 -7.61 -2.40 11.59
N ALA A 145 -6.73 -2.72 12.53
CA ALA A 145 -5.98 -3.98 12.53
C ALA A 145 -6.94 -5.20 12.54
N LYS A 146 -7.96 -5.18 13.40
CA LYS A 146 -9.00 -6.23 13.45
C LYS A 146 -9.73 -6.35 12.12
N ARG A 147 -10.18 -5.23 11.55
CA ARG A 147 -10.93 -5.23 10.28
C ARG A 147 -10.11 -5.77 9.11
N ILE A 148 -8.84 -5.37 8.99
CA ILE A 148 -7.99 -5.87 7.89
C ILE A 148 -7.55 -7.31 8.09
N SER A 149 -7.41 -7.80 9.34
CA SER A 149 -7.08 -9.21 9.61
C SER A 149 -8.17 -10.17 9.13
N GLU A 150 -9.45 -9.75 9.14
CA GLU A 150 -10.57 -10.53 8.62
C GLU A 150 -10.49 -10.74 7.10
N LEU A 151 -9.68 -9.98 6.40
CA LEU A 151 -9.50 -10.12 4.95
C LEU A 151 -8.58 -11.28 4.56
N ASP A 152 -7.93 -11.95 5.50
CA ASP A 152 -7.06 -13.11 5.26
C ASP A 152 -6.08 -12.86 4.10
N LEU A 153 -5.13 -11.95 4.33
CA LEU A 153 -4.07 -11.59 3.39
C LEU A 153 -2.78 -12.35 3.70
N ASP A 154 -1.85 -12.36 2.75
CA ASP A 154 -0.54 -13.02 2.92
C ASP A 154 0.32 -12.37 4.02
N GLY A 155 0.04 -11.11 4.36
CA GLY A 155 0.74 -10.42 5.43
C GLY A 155 0.21 -9.00 5.68
N TYR A 156 0.74 -8.39 6.75
CA TYR A 156 0.31 -7.08 7.20
C TYR A 156 1.50 -6.21 7.59
N ALA A 157 1.44 -4.93 7.25
CA ALA A 157 2.42 -3.92 7.61
C ALA A 157 1.81 -2.84 8.50
N VAL A 158 2.64 -2.15 9.26
CA VAL A 158 2.26 -0.95 10.02
C VAL A 158 2.63 0.26 9.17
N GLY A 159 1.64 1.05 8.79
CA GLY A 159 1.83 2.28 8.03
C GLY A 159 1.59 3.54 8.83
N GLY A 160 1.78 4.69 8.19
CA GLY A 160 1.60 6.00 8.81
C GLY A 160 2.57 6.27 9.96
N LEU A 161 3.80 5.77 9.85
CA LEU A 161 4.92 6.04 10.75
C LEU A 161 6.00 6.84 10.00
N ALA A 162 6.82 7.60 10.73
CA ALA A 162 7.84 8.51 10.20
C ALA A 162 7.24 9.63 9.32
N VAL A 163 6.05 10.11 9.67
CA VAL A 163 5.33 11.19 8.97
C VAL A 163 5.11 12.44 9.83
N GLY A 164 5.93 12.59 10.89
CA GLY A 164 5.93 13.76 11.79
C GLY A 164 5.67 13.46 13.27
N GLU A 165 5.45 12.20 13.63
CA GLU A 165 5.36 11.77 15.03
C GLU A 165 6.72 11.73 15.72
N THR A 166 6.68 11.74 17.08
CA THR A 166 7.86 11.57 17.92
C THR A 166 8.31 10.10 17.97
N HIS A 167 9.55 9.86 18.40
CA HIS A 167 10.09 8.52 18.59
C HIS A 167 9.25 7.69 19.57
N ASP A 168 8.80 8.30 20.67
CA ASP A 168 8.00 7.62 21.70
C ASP A 168 6.62 7.20 21.16
N GLU A 169 6.01 8.04 20.32
CA GLU A 169 4.77 7.70 19.63
C GLU A 169 4.99 6.52 18.66
N THR A 170 6.06 6.53 17.86
CA THR A 170 6.40 5.43 16.94
C THR A 170 6.56 4.11 17.70
N VAL A 171 7.31 4.12 18.82
CA VAL A 171 7.53 2.93 19.66
C VAL A 171 6.23 2.42 20.26
N SER A 172 5.38 3.32 20.78
CA SER A 172 4.08 2.96 21.34
C SER A 172 3.20 2.19 20.36
N TYR A 173 3.18 2.59 19.08
CA TYR A 173 2.33 1.93 18.05
C TYR A 173 2.86 0.59 17.58
N THR A 174 4.18 0.41 17.56
CA THR A 174 4.78 -0.88 17.23
C THR A 174 4.56 -1.91 18.35
N HIS A 175 4.56 -1.48 19.62
CA HIS A 175 4.27 -2.34 20.76
C HIS A 175 2.80 -2.74 20.87
N LEU A 176 1.84 -1.87 20.54
CA LEU A 176 0.41 -2.20 20.55
C LEU A 176 0.10 -3.43 19.68
N ARG A 177 0.79 -3.58 18.55
CA ARG A 177 0.59 -4.72 17.65
C ARG A 177 1.20 -6.02 18.19
N ALA A 178 2.33 -5.95 18.87
CA ALA A 178 2.97 -7.12 19.46
C ALA A 178 2.11 -7.78 20.54
N HIS A 179 1.40 -6.99 21.35
CA HIS A 179 0.52 -7.49 22.40
C HIS A 179 -0.79 -8.12 21.89
N GLU A 180 -1.30 -7.71 20.73
CA GLU A 180 -2.53 -8.30 20.16
C GLU A 180 -2.28 -9.66 19.51
N THR A 181 -1.09 -9.91 18.96
CA THR A 181 -0.71 -11.20 18.39
C THR A 181 -0.34 -12.24 19.43
N GLU A 182 0.03 -11.85 20.67
CA GLU A 182 0.30 -12.76 21.78
C GLU A 182 -0.98 -13.20 22.53
N ALA A 183 -2.07 -12.45 22.41
CA ALA A 183 -3.34 -12.78 23.08
C ALA A 183 -4.20 -13.81 22.33
N ASP A 184 -3.90 -14.09 21.06
CA ASP A 184 -4.62 -15.03 20.20
C ASP A 184 -3.83 -16.34 19.93
N LEU A 185 -2.70 -16.57 20.63
CA LEU A 185 -1.94 -17.82 20.63
C LEU A 185 -2.07 -18.55 21.99
#